data_8a408cf3b8b00f25d95be9efd5641c7a
#
_entry.id   8a408cf3b8b00f25d95be9efd5641c7a
#
_cell.length_a   1.000
_cell.length_b   1.000
_cell.length_c   1.000
_cell.angle_alpha   90.00
_cell.angle_beta   90.00
_cell.angle_gamma   90.00
#
_symmetry.space_group_name_H-M   'P 1'
#
loop_
_entity.id
_entity.type
_entity.pdbx_description
1 polymer ?
#
loop_
_entity_poly.entity_id
_entity_poly.type
_entity_poly.pdbx_seq_one_letter_code
_entity_poly.pdbx_strand_id
1 'polypeptide(L)'
;MDSVKGKVAIVTGGGNGIGRSAALLLTKEGAKVVVNDFAKAKDQPDRYCADIVAEEIKALGGEAVGNNDDLSDPATGERLVRLAVECFGTVDILCLAAGATTGPQLIEDMSIEAFQRIMNINTTSMFSIIHYAVPLMKEKKYGRIVCFASRAAFGGAHSVAYSASKGGVMGLVAEQGFELGKFGIKINAILPSAVTGMFPKAKVAYDGTPHPAPEGPEPIAPITVYLCSEACVPTGEYFYASGCDVALYPRNRLPIGLIRKGNEVPWTVEELITMVPETFDWYFSTRPDHSVR
;
A
#
# COMPACT_ATOMS: atom_id res chain seq x y z
N MET A 1 11.32 -10.71 -19.51
CA MET A 1 12.26 -11.14 -18.43
C MET A 1 11.49 -12.03 -17.50
N ASP A 2 12.10 -13.01 -16.90
CA ASP A 2 11.39 -13.96 -15.99
C ASP A 2 11.67 -13.59 -14.52
N SER A 3 11.45 -12.34 -14.15
CA SER A 3 11.91 -11.77 -12.88
C SER A 3 11.22 -12.37 -11.64
N VAL A 4 10.04 -12.99 -11.82
CA VAL A 4 9.25 -13.67 -10.80
C VAL A 4 8.79 -15.06 -11.24
N LYS A 5 9.55 -15.70 -12.15
CA LYS A 5 9.22 -17.00 -12.74
C LYS A 5 8.98 -18.09 -11.69
N GLY A 6 7.83 -18.76 -11.82
CA GLY A 6 7.43 -19.86 -10.95
C GLY A 6 7.01 -19.43 -9.54
N LYS A 7 7.00 -18.12 -9.22
CA LYS A 7 6.51 -17.61 -7.94
C LYS A 7 4.98 -17.57 -7.92
N VAL A 8 4.42 -17.68 -6.73
CA VAL A 8 2.97 -17.58 -6.49
C VAL A 8 2.67 -16.25 -5.82
N ALA A 9 1.83 -15.44 -6.47
CA ALA A 9 1.45 -14.12 -6.01
C ALA A 9 -0.03 -14.05 -5.61
N ILE A 10 -0.33 -13.35 -4.51
CA ILE A 10 -1.68 -12.87 -4.19
C ILE A 10 -1.72 -11.37 -4.49
N VAL A 11 -2.65 -10.95 -5.34
CA VAL A 11 -2.88 -9.54 -5.70
C VAL A 11 -4.27 -9.13 -5.24
N THR A 12 -4.35 -8.29 -4.19
CA THR A 12 -5.62 -7.73 -3.75
C THR A 12 -5.93 -6.43 -4.50
N GLY A 13 -7.21 -6.14 -4.77
CA GLY A 13 -7.61 -5.06 -5.68
C GLY A 13 -7.16 -5.31 -7.11
N GLY A 14 -6.95 -6.59 -7.46
CA GLY A 14 -6.37 -7.03 -8.73
C GLY A 14 -7.33 -6.98 -9.93
N GLY A 15 -8.60 -6.70 -9.70
CA GLY A 15 -9.59 -6.59 -10.77
C GLY A 15 -9.58 -5.26 -11.51
N ASN A 16 -8.97 -4.22 -10.93
CA ASN A 16 -9.00 -2.87 -11.48
C ASN A 16 -7.69 -2.10 -11.23
N GLY A 17 -7.51 -1.01 -11.97
CA GLY A 17 -6.49 0.01 -11.72
C GLY A 17 -5.08 -0.56 -11.53
N ILE A 18 -4.39 -0.10 -10.49
CA ILE A 18 -2.99 -0.45 -10.21
C ILE A 18 -2.83 -1.95 -9.93
N GLY A 19 -3.76 -2.55 -9.16
CA GLY A 19 -3.70 -3.98 -8.85
C GLY A 19 -3.83 -4.85 -10.10
N ARG A 20 -4.75 -4.50 -11.03
CA ARG A 20 -4.88 -5.19 -12.31
C ARG A 20 -3.60 -5.09 -13.14
N SER A 21 -3.04 -3.89 -13.26
CA SER A 21 -1.80 -3.67 -14.02
C SER A 21 -0.63 -4.48 -13.42
N ALA A 22 -0.56 -4.56 -12.09
CA ALA A 22 0.44 -5.37 -11.39
C ALA A 22 0.21 -6.88 -11.62
N ALA A 23 -1.04 -7.38 -11.55
CA ALA A 23 -1.38 -8.78 -11.78
C ALA A 23 -0.98 -9.24 -13.19
N LEU A 24 -1.31 -8.44 -14.21
CA LEU A 24 -0.95 -8.73 -15.60
C LEU A 24 0.56 -8.74 -15.82
N LEU A 25 1.29 -7.78 -15.24
CA LEU A 25 2.74 -7.72 -15.40
C LEU A 25 3.44 -8.83 -14.61
N LEU A 26 3.00 -9.16 -13.37
CA LEU A 26 3.51 -10.30 -12.61
C LEU A 26 3.38 -11.60 -13.39
N THR A 27 2.22 -11.81 -14.03
CA THR A 27 1.99 -12.98 -14.88
C THR A 27 2.91 -12.99 -16.12
N LYS A 28 3.05 -11.85 -16.79
CA LYS A 28 3.97 -11.71 -17.94
C LYS A 28 5.42 -12.01 -17.56
N GLU A 29 5.80 -11.73 -16.30
CA GLU A 29 7.12 -12.03 -15.74
C GLU A 29 7.20 -13.44 -15.10
N GLY A 30 6.18 -14.30 -15.31
CA GLY A 30 6.19 -15.72 -15.02
C GLY A 30 5.60 -16.14 -13.66
N ALA A 31 4.90 -15.26 -12.97
CA ALA A 31 4.19 -15.61 -11.74
C ALA A 31 2.85 -16.30 -12.01
N LYS A 32 2.41 -17.16 -11.07
CA LYS A 32 1.04 -17.64 -10.93
C LYS A 32 0.29 -16.70 -9.99
N VAL A 33 -0.94 -16.32 -10.28
CA VAL A 33 -1.61 -15.22 -9.59
C VAL A 33 -2.98 -15.60 -9.01
N VAL A 34 -3.19 -15.37 -7.72
CA VAL A 34 -4.51 -15.25 -7.13
C VAL A 34 -4.93 -13.78 -7.23
N VAL A 35 -5.97 -13.50 -7.99
CA VAL A 35 -6.53 -12.16 -8.17
C VAL A 35 -7.73 -12.00 -7.24
N ASN A 36 -7.63 -11.12 -6.24
CA ASN A 36 -8.77 -10.79 -5.37
C ASN A 36 -9.30 -9.39 -5.71
N ASP A 37 -10.60 -9.31 -5.93
CA ASP A 37 -11.34 -8.03 -6.03
C ASP A 37 -12.84 -8.28 -5.81
N PHE A 38 -13.44 -7.54 -4.89
CA PHE A 38 -14.87 -7.64 -4.57
C PHE A 38 -15.76 -6.85 -5.56
N ALA A 39 -15.16 -6.00 -6.39
CA ALA A 39 -15.90 -5.16 -7.33
C ALA A 39 -16.48 -5.99 -8.48
N LYS A 40 -17.70 -5.66 -8.87
CA LYS A 40 -18.34 -6.16 -10.09
C LYS A 40 -18.01 -5.26 -11.29
N ALA A 41 -17.96 -5.85 -12.46
CA ALA A 41 -17.70 -5.12 -13.69
C ALA A 41 -18.90 -4.24 -14.07
N LYS A 42 -18.63 -2.99 -14.51
CA LYS A 42 -19.68 -2.01 -14.84
C LYS A 42 -20.51 -2.43 -16.06
N ASP A 43 -19.88 -3.05 -17.02
CA ASP A 43 -20.44 -3.55 -18.27
C ASP A 43 -20.97 -5.00 -18.19
N GLN A 44 -20.61 -5.72 -17.14
CA GLN A 44 -21.03 -7.08 -16.84
C GLN A 44 -21.38 -7.22 -15.35
N PRO A 45 -22.51 -6.68 -14.87
CA PRO A 45 -22.83 -6.54 -13.44
C PRO A 45 -22.99 -7.86 -12.69
N ASP A 46 -23.14 -8.97 -13.40
CA ASP A 46 -23.21 -10.31 -12.81
C ASP A 46 -21.83 -10.95 -12.60
N ARG A 47 -20.75 -10.30 -13.08
CA ARG A 47 -19.39 -10.84 -13.01
C ARG A 47 -18.49 -9.99 -12.11
N TYR A 48 -17.65 -10.64 -11.34
CA TYR A 48 -16.61 -9.97 -10.54
C TYR A 48 -15.41 -9.63 -11.41
N CYS A 49 -14.81 -8.46 -11.15
CA CYS A 49 -13.62 -8.01 -11.86
C CYS A 49 -12.43 -8.97 -11.66
N ALA A 50 -12.33 -9.62 -10.51
CA ALA A 50 -11.30 -10.63 -10.23
C ALA A 50 -11.35 -11.80 -11.22
N ASP A 51 -12.55 -12.32 -11.50
CA ASP A 51 -12.73 -13.44 -12.41
C ASP A 51 -12.39 -13.06 -13.85
N ILE A 52 -12.82 -11.86 -14.27
CA ILE A 52 -12.51 -11.34 -15.62
C ILE A 52 -10.99 -11.22 -15.84
N VAL A 53 -10.27 -10.68 -14.84
CA VAL A 53 -8.80 -10.55 -14.94
C VAL A 53 -8.11 -11.91 -14.90
N ALA A 54 -8.60 -12.86 -14.09
CA ALA A 54 -8.06 -14.21 -14.06
C ALA A 54 -8.27 -14.94 -15.41
N GLU A 55 -9.40 -14.75 -16.08
CA GLU A 55 -9.65 -15.27 -17.43
C GLU A 55 -8.76 -14.59 -18.47
N GLU A 56 -8.59 -13.27 -18.41
CA GLU A 56 -7.67 -12.53 -19.26
C GLU A 56 -6.24 -13.07 -19.15
N ILE A 57 -5.75 -13.29 -17.92
CA ILE A 57 -4.44 -13.88 -17.67
C ILE A 57 -4.32 -15.27 -18.32
N LYS A 58 -5.33 -16.12 -18.15
CA LYS A 58 -5.35 -17.47 -18.77
C LYS A 58 -5.34 -17.39 -20.30
N ALA A 59 -6.09 -16.46 -20.87
CA ALA A 59 -6.13 -16.24 -22.33
C ALA A 59 -4.76 -15.79 -22.90
N LEU A 60 -3.95 -15.12 -22.08
CA LEU A 60 -2.57 -14.74 -22.41
C LEU A 60 -1.54 -15.86 -22.13
N GLY A 61 -1.99 -17.05 -21.73
CA GLY A 61 -1.12 -18.20 -21.46
C GLY A 61 -0.55 -18.26 -20.03
N GLY A 62 -1.02 -17.40 -19.12
CA GLY A 62 -0.63 -17.41 -17.72
C GLY A 62 -1.50 -18.32 -16.85
N GLU A 63 -1.13 -18.44 -15.57
CA GLU A 63 -1.89 -19.19 -14.57
C GLU A 63 -2.50 -18.21 -13.54
N ALA A 64 -3.82 -18.19 -13.42
CA ALA A 64 -4.49 -17.36 -12.42
C ALA A 64 -5.79 -17.97 -11.92
N VAL A 65 -6.21 -17.55 -10.72
CA VAL A 65 -7.52 -17.83 -10.13
C VAL A 65 -8.13 -16.54 -9.58
N GLY A 66 -9.41 -16.31 -9.84
CA GLY A 66 -10.18 -15.22 -9.27
C GLY A 66 -10.67 -15.56 -7.86
N ASN A 67 -10.78 -14.53 -7.02
CA ASN A 67 -11.41 -14.60 -5.71
C ASN A 67 -12.15 -13.28 -5.45
N ASN A 68 -13.36 -13.34 -4.96
CA ASN A 68 -14.24 -12.20 -4.76
C ASN A 68 -14.62 -11.96 -3.28
N ASP A 69 -13.83 -12.47 -2.35
CA ASP A 69 -14.06 -12.23 -0.93
C ASP A 69 -13.89 -10.74 -0.57
N ASP A 70 -14.77 -10.25 0.34
CA ASP A 70 -14.70 -8.88 0.86
C ASP A 70 -13.58 -8.76 1.91
N LEU A 71 -12.63 -7.87 1.66
CA LEU A 71 -11.52 -7.57 2.57
C LEU A 71 -11.95 -6.82 3.85
N SER A 72 -13.21 -6.40 3.96
CA SER A 72 -13.73 -5.87 5.24
C SER A 72 -13.95 -6.98 6.28
N ASP A 73 -14.00 -8.26 5.86
CA ASP A 73 -13.98 -9.43 6.74
C ASP A 73 -12.54 -9.82 7.07
N PRO A 74 -12.10 -9.74 8.33
CA PRO A 74 -10.74 -10.10 8.74
C PRO A 74 -10.35 -11.55 8.41
N ALA A 75 -11.31 -12.48 8.29
CA ALA A 75 -11.04 -13.88 7.93
C ALA A 75 -10.67 -14.07 6.45
N THR A 76 -10.87 -13.07 5.60
CA THR A 76 -10.49 -13.14 4.19
C THR A 76 -9.01 -13.40 3.98
N GLY A 77 -8.13 -12.89 4.86
CA GLY A 77 -6.70 -13.13 4.74
C GLY A 77 -6.33 -14.61 4.79
N GLU A 78 -6.92 -15.37 5.71
CA GLU A 78 -6.72 -16.82 5.79
C GLU A 78 -7.22 -17.54 4.53
N ARG A 79 -8.44 -17.19 4.08
CA ARG A 79 -9.03 -17.81 2.89
C ARG A 79 -8.21 -17.59 1.63
N LEU A 80 -7.67 -16.38 1.44
CA LEU A 80 -6.81 -16.06 0.29
C LEU A 80 -5.50 -16.85 0.30
N VAL A 81 -4.83 -16.93 1.46
CA VAL A 81 -3.60 -17.71 1.58
C VAL A 81 -3.87 -19.21 1.36
N ARG A 82 -4.96 -19.73 1.94
CA ARG A 82 -5.38 -21.11 1.72
C ARG A 82 -5.67 -21.40 0.23
N LEU A 83 -6.41 -20.53 -0.45
CA LEU A 83 -6.70 -20.66 -1.88
C LEU A 83 -5.41 -20.69 -2.72
N ALA A 84 -4.43 -19.84 -2.42
CA ALA A 84 -3.15 -19.85 -3.12
C ALA A 84 -2.37 -21.16 -2.90
N VAL A 85 -2.40 -21.71 -1.68
CA VAL A 85 -1.78 -23.00 -1.37
C VAL A 85 -2.52 -24.15 -2.07
N GLU A 86 -3.84 -24.17 -2.05
CA GLU A 86 -4.66 -25.20 -2.72
C GLU A 86 -4.45 -25.21 -4.24
N CYS A 87 -4.39 -24.03 -4.87
CA CYS A 87 -4.25 -23.91 -6.33
C CYS A 87 -2.82 -24.06 -6.83
N PHE A 88 -1.82 -23.54 -6.07
CA PHE A 88 -0.45 -23.35 -6.56
C PHE A 88 0.62 -23.86 -5.59
N GLY A 89 0.23 -24.43 -4.46
CA GLY A 89 1.12 -25.09 -3.49
C GLY A 89 1.81 -24.16 -2.48
N THR A 90 1.76 -22.84 -2.64
CA THR A 90 2.49 -21.89 -1.77
C THR A 90 2.03 -20.45 -1.94
N VAL A 91 2.70 -19.53 -1.18
CA VAL A 91 2.67 -18.07 -1.39
C VAL A 91 4.10 -17.55 -1.31
N ASP A 92 4.54 -16.80 -2.32
CA ASP A 92 5.87 -16.19 -2.41
C ASP A 92 5.80 -14.65 -2.43
N ILE A 93 4.70 -14.10 -3.01
CA ILE A 93 4.54 -12.68 -3.26
C ILE A 93 3.17 -12.22 -2.76
N LEU A 94 3.16 -11.09 -2.05
CA LEU A 94 1.94 -10.35 -1.72
C LEU A 94 2.00 -8.97 -2.37
N CYS A 95 1.06 -8.67 -3.26
CA CYS A 95 0.83 -7.36 -3.84
C CYS A 95 -0.52 -6.83 -3.31
N LEU A 96 -0.47 -6.05 -2.23
CA LEU A 96 -1.64 -5.67 -1.46
C LEU A 96 -2.11 -4.26 -1.90
N ALA A 97 -2.81 -4.21 -3.06
CA ALA A 97 -3.23 -2.98 -3.71
C ALA A 97 -4.69 -2.58 -3.44
N ALA A 98 -5.47 -3.44 -2.79
CA ALA A 98 -6.84 -3.10 -2.41
C ALA A 98 -6.88 -1.88 -1.48
N GLY A 99 -7.92 -1.09 -1.64
CA GLY A 99 -8.18 0.04 -0.79
C GLY A 99 -9.55 0.64 -1.05
N ALA A 100 -10.08 1.33 -0.03
CA ALA A 100 -11.34 2.04 -0.09
C ALA A 100 -11.24 3.40 0.60
N THR A 101 -12.12 4.32 0.25
CA THR A 101 -12.28 5.63 0.88
C THR A 101 -13.76 5.97 0.94
N THR A 102 -14.15 6.76 1.93
CA THR A 102 -15.49 7.38 2.00
C THR A 102 -15.59 8.67 1.21
N GLY A 103 -14.48 9.13 0.62
CA GLY A 103 -14.37 10.48 0.07
C GLY A 103 -14.13 11.54 1.16
N PRO A 104 -14.13 12.83 0.77
CA PRO A 104 -13.98 13.94 1.70
C PRO A 104 -15.13 13.98 2.72
N GLN A 105 -14.77 14.05 4.02
CA GLN A 105 -15.75 14.08 5.11
C GLN A 105 -15.10 14.69 6.36
N LEU A 106 -15.84 15.49 7.12
CA LEU A 106 -15.40 16.01 8.42
C LEU A 106 -15.40 14.88 9.46
N ILE A 107 -14.60 15.05 10.50
CA ILE A 107 -14.44 14.00 11.53
C ILE A 107 -15.74 13.74 12.29
N GLU A 108 -16.51 14.78 12.57
CA GLU A 108 -17.80 14.72 13.26
C GLU A 108 -18.91 14.05 12.44
N ASP A 109 -18.77 14.01 11.11
CA ASP A 109 -19.72 13.38 10.19
C ASP A 109 -19.39 11.91 9.91
N MET A 110 -18.19 11.46 10.34
CA MET A 110 -17.73 10.08 10.13
C MET A 110 -18.33 9.14 11.16
N SER A 111 -19.13 8.16 10.73
CA SER A 111 -19.59 7.13 11.66
C SER A 111 -18.46 6.17 12.07
N ILE A 112 -18.54 5.60 13.26
CA ILE A 112 -17.58 4.61 13.76
C ILE A 112 -17.53 3.39 12.84
N GLU A 113 -18.67 2.93 12.34
CA GLU A 113 -18.80 1.78 11.45
C GLU A 113 -18.10 2.05 10.10
N ALA A 114 -18.29 3.25 9.53
CA ALA A 114 -17.62 3.66 8.30
C ALA A 114 -16.09 3.74 8.50
N PHE A 115 -15.65 4.34 9.61
CA PHE A 115 -14.22 4.38 9.98
C PHE A 115 -13.65 2.95 10.08
N GLN A 116 -14.33 2.08 10.87
CA GLN A 116 -13.87 0.71 11.08
C GLN A 116 -13.82 -0.09 9.77
N ARG A 117 -14.82 0.07 8.87
CA ARG A 117 -14.83 -0.59 7.58
C ARG A 117 -13.60 -0.19 6.73
N ILE A 118 -13.25 1.10 6.69
CA ILE A 118 -12.06 1.58 5.96
C ILE A 118 -10.78 1.02 6.58
N MET A 119 -10.68 1.00 7.92
CA MET A 119 -9.55 0.37 8.62
C MET A 119 -9.43 -1.12 8.29
N ASN A 120 -10.54 -1.83 8.28
CA ASN A 120 -10.56 -3.26 7.94
C ASN A 120 -10.07 -3.51 6.52
N ILE A 121 -10.59 -2.80 5.53
CA ILE A 121 -10.22 -2.98 4.12
C ILE A 121 -8.75 -2.58 3.87
N ASN A 122 -8.32 -1.42 4.40
CA ASN A 122 -7.03 -0.83 4.01
C ASN A 122 -5.85 -1.33 4.85
N THR A 123 -6.07 -1.75 6.10
CA THR A 123 -4.99 -2.05 7.06
C THR A 123 -5.13 -3.43 7.66
N THR A 124 -6.28 -3.75 8.28
CA THR A 124 -6.49 -5.04 8.97
C THR A 124 -6.38 -6.21 7.99
N SER A 125 -6.94 -6.07 6.78
CA SER A 125 -6.82 -7.09 5.73
C SER A 125 -5.37 -7.35 5.33
N MET A 126 -4.56 -6.29 5.16
CA MET A 126 -3.14 -6.43 4.85
C MET A 126 -2.40 -7.19 5.96
N PHE A 127 -2.64 -6.80 7.22
CA PHE A 127 -2.09 -7.52 8.36
C PHE A 127 -2.51 -9.00 8.36
N SER A 128 -3.80 -9.29 8.16
CA SER A 128 -4.32 -10.65 8.14
C SER A 128 -3.67 -11.51 7.05
N ILE A 129 -3.58 -11.01 5.81
CA ILE A 129 -2.94 -11.74 4.71
C ILE A 129 -1.45 -12.00 5.00
N ILE A 130 -0.73 -10.99 5.50
CA ILE A 130 0.68 -11.11 5.88
C ILE A 130 0.86 -12.14 6.99
N HIS A 131 0.00 -12.10 8.02
CA HIS A 131 0.02 -13.02 9.15
C HIS A 131 -0.02 -14.50 8.71
N TYR A 132 -0.94 -14.83 7.82
CA TYR A 132 -1.08 -16.21 7.34
C TYR A 132 -0.04 -16.62 6.28
N ALA A 133 0.50 -15.68 5.50
CA ALA A 133 1.51 -15.98 4.49
C ALA A 133 2.95 -16.08 5.05
N VAL A 134 3.28 -15.30 6.08
CA VAL A 134 4.64 -15.22 6.64
C VAL A 134 5.19 -16.58 7.11
N PRO A 135 4.45 -17.49 7.76
CA PRO A 135 4.95 -18.82 8.09
C PRO A 135 5.49 -19.57 6.87
N LEU A 136 4.74 -19.59 5.76
CA LEU A 136 5.15 -20.23 4.51
C LEU A 136 6.40 -19.60 3.91
N MET A 137 6.46 -18.26 3.95
CA MET A 137 7.63 -17.50 3.47
C MET A 137 8.88 -17.75 4.34
N LYS A 138 8.72 -17.86 5.66
CA LYS A 138 9.83 -18.19 6.59
C LYS A 138 10.42 -19.56 6.33
N GLU A 139 9.59 -20.56 6.08
CA GLU A 139 10.00 -21.93 5.73
C GLU A 139 10.91 -21.94 4.50
N LYS A 140 10.56 -21.17 3.48
CA LYS A 140 11.30 -21.04 2.22
C LYS A 140 12.47 -20.05 2.29
N LYS A 141 12.59 -19.27 3.36
CA LYS A 141 13.52 -18.14 3.48
C LYS A 141 13.38 -17.14 2.33
N TYR A 142 12.15 -16.98 1.81
CA TYR A 142 11.83 -16.11 0.71
C TYR A 142 10.40 -15.55 0.85
N GLY A 143 10.26 -14.27 0.67
CA GLY A 143 8.98 -13.57 0.56
C GLY A 143 9.18 -12.17 0.03
N ARG A 144 8.21 -11.68 -0.75
CA ARG A 144 8.16 -10.31 -1.26
C ARG A 144 6.79 -9.73 -1.00
N ILE A 145 6.74 -8.63 -0.27
CA ILE A 145 5.49 -8.01 0.15
C ILE A 145 5.52 -6.54 -0.28
N VAL A 146 4.54 -6.16 -1.09
CA VAL A 146 4.33 -4.78 -1.54
C VAL A 146 2.97 -4.31 -1.04
N CYS A 147 2.98 -3.31 -0.15
CA CYS A 147 1.78 -2.70 0.39
C CYS A 147 1.53 -1.35 -0.30
N PHE A 148 0.29 -1.06 -0.66
CA PHE A 148 -0.05 0.24 -1.21
C PHE A 148 -0.53 1.20 -0.11
N ALA A 149 0.37 2.09 0.28
CA ALA A 149 0.10 3.23 1.16
C ALA A 149 -0.46 4.42 0.36
N SER A 150 -0.29 5.62 0.86
CA SER A 150 -0.67 6.87 0.19
C SER A 150 0.02 8.05 0.85
N ARG A 151 0.26 9.14 0.10
CA ARG A 151 0.64 10.43 0.67
C ARG A 151 -0.40 10.98 1.65
N ALA A 152 -1.64 10.53 1.54
CA ALA A 152 -2.70 10.81 2.51
C ALA A 152 -2.34 10.43 3.96
N ALA A 153 -1.40 9.51 4.16
CA ALA A 153 -0.86 9.18 5.48
C ALA A 153 -0.22 10.39 6.20
N PHE A 154 0.22 11.39 5.43
CA PHE A 154 0.77 12.65 5.95
C PHE A 154 -0.29 13.75 6.11
N GLY A 155 -1.56 13.46 5.83
CA GLY A 155 -2.67 14.41 5.87
C GLY A 155 -3.08 14.95 4.50
N GLY A 156 -4.03 15.89 4.48
CA GLY A 156 -4.47 16.58 3.27
C GLY A 156 -5.42 15.81 2.35
N ALA A 157 -5.90 14.63 2.74
CA ALA A 157 -6.84 13.83 1.95
C ALA A 157 -8.32 14.16 2.24
N HIS A 158 -8.60 15.02 3.22
CA HIS A 158 -9.95 15.34 3.68
C HIS A 158 -10.80 14.10 4.04
N SER A 159 -10.14 12.99 4.42
CA SER A 159 -10.76 11.74 4.86
C SER A 159 -9.94 11.12 5.98
N VAL A 160 -10.41 11.30 7.21
CA VAL A 160 -9.69 10.84 8.41
C VAL A 160 -9.47 9.33 8.41
N ALA A 161 -10.49 8.54 8.04
CA ALA A 161 -10.37 7.08 7.99
C ALA A 161 -9.33 6.62 6.95
N TYR A 162 -9.31 7.23 5.77
CA TYR A 162 -8.33 6.91 4.74
C TYR A 162 -6.90 7.27 5.18
N SER A 163 -6.72 8.50 5.71
CA SER A 163 -5.41 8.95 6.20
C SER A 163 -4.90 8.07 7.34
N ALA A 164 -5.73 7.77 8.34
CA ALA A 164 -5.39 6.90 9.45
C ALA A 164 -5.02 5.49 8.98
N SER A 165 -5.81 4.91 8.06
CA SER A 165 -5.54 3.58 7.53
C SER A 165 -4.23 3.51 6.75
N LYS A 166 -3.93 4.51 5.92
CA LYS A 166 -2.67 4.55 5.15
C LYS A 166 -1.45 4.85 6.04
N GLY A 167 -1.62 5.59 7.14
CA GLY A 167 -0.63 5.72 8.21
C GLY A 167 -0.34 4.38 8.91
N GLY A 168 -1.40 3.61 9.18
CA GLY A 168 -1.29 2.25 9.72
C GLY A 168 -0.49 1.31 8.81
N VAL A 169 -0.70 1.37 7.49
CA VAL A 169 0.08 0.60 6.50
C VAL A 169 1.57 0.98 6.55
N MET A 170 1.88 2.29 6.66
CA MET A 170 3.29 2.73 6.76
C MET A 170 3.95 2.20 8.04
N GLY A 171 3.26 2.26 9.17
CA GLY A 171 3.75 1.69 10.43
C GLY A 171 4.00 0.18 10.34
N LEU A 172 3.05 -0.56 9.75
CA LEU A 172 3.19 -2.00 9.52
C LEU A 172 4.43 -2.33 8.66
N VAL A 173 4.64 -1.61 7.56
CA VAL A 173 5.79 -1.82 6.67
C VAL A 173 7.11 -1.48 7.36
N ALA A 174 7.15 -0.39 8.14
CA ALA A 174 8.33 0.01 8.87
C ALA A 174 8.78 -1.06 9.86
N GLU A 175 7.86 -1.55 10.69
CA GLU A 175 8.16 -2.56 11.71
C GLU A 175 8.53 -3.90 11.09
N GLN A 176 7.72 -4.39 10.15
CA GLN A 176 7.96 -5.68 9.53
C GLN A 176 9.22 -5.72 8.66
N GLY A 177 9.68 -4.58 8.13
CA GLY A 177 10.96 -4.48 7.44
C GLY A 177 12.16 -4.87 8.33
N PHE A 178 12.09 -4.56 9.63
CA PHE A 178 13.10 -5.00 10.61
C PHE A 178 12.95 -6.47 10.97
N GLU A 179 11.71 -6.87 11.25
CA GLU A 179 11.43 -8.20 11.77
C GLU A 179 11.67 -9.28 10.71
N LEU A 180 11.16 -9.08 9.50
CA LEU A 180 11.13 -10.11 8.46
C LEU A 180 12.43 -10.20 7.64
N GLY A 181 13.23 -9.13 7.58
CA GLY A 181 14.46 -9.07 6.78
C GLY A 181 15.45 -10.21 7.12
N LYS A 182 15.56 -10.59 8.39
CA LYS A 182 16.42 -11.70 8.87
C LYS A 182 15.99 -13.07 8.36
N PHE A 183 14.78 -13.20 7.83
CA PHE A 183 14.28 -14.45 7.22
C PHE A 183 14.31 -14.44 5.69
N GLY A 184 14.97 -13.45 5.05
CA GLY A 184 14.99 -13.32 3.60
C GLY A 184 13.70 -12.76 3.00
N ILE A 185 12.77 -12.30 3.84
CA ILE A 185 11.49 -11.71 3.44
C ILE A 185 11.66 -10.19 3.37
N LYS A 186 11.19 -9.56 2.29
CA LYS A 186 11.24 -8.11 2.11
C LYS A 186 9.84 -7.54 1.99
N ILE A 187 9.60 -6.44 2.68
CA ILE A 187 8.34 -5.72 2.68
C ILE A 187 8.58 -4.24 2.41
N ASN A 188 7.87 -3.66 1.43
CA ASN A 188 7.97 -2.24 1.09
C ASN A 188 6.59 -1.66 0.83
N ALA A 189 6.47 -0.33 0.90
CA ALA A 189 5.24 0.36 0.53
C ALA A 189 5.45 1.19 -0.74
N ILE A 190 4.40 1.26 -1.57
CA ILE A 190 4.28 2.22 -2.66
C ILE A 190 3.23 3.26 -2.27
N LEU A 191 3.56 4.54 -2.45
CA LEU A 191 2.67 5.68 -2.33
C LEU A 191 2.38 6.19 -3.76
N PRO A 192 1.38 5.61 -4.45
CA PRO A 192 1.18 5.87 -5.86
C PRO A 192 0.46 7.21 -6.10
N SER A 193 0.70 7.79 -7.27
CA SER A 193 -0.11 8.85 -7.85
C SER A 193 -0.48 8.45 -9.28
N ALA A 194 -1.73 8.06 -9.49
CA ALA A 194 -2.26 7.64 -10.78
C ALA A 194 -3.74 7.97 -10.90
N VAL A 195 -4.20 8.22 -12.11
CA VAL A 195 -5.63 8.31 -12.40
C VAL A 195 -6.22 6.90 -12.37
N THR A 196 -7.20 6.69 -11.50
CA THR A 196 -7.89 5.42 -11.30
C THR A 196 -9.36 5.66 -11.05
N GLY A 197 -10.17 4.61 -10.99
CA GLY A 197 -11.59 4.73 -10.61
C GLY A 197 -11.80 5.37 -9.24
N MET A 198 -10.86 5.22 -8.30
CA MET A 198 -10.90 5.85 -6.98
C MET A 198 -10.49 7.33 -7.02
N PHE A 199 -9.56 7.71 -7.90
CA PHE A 199 -9.05 9.08 -8.06
C PHE A 199 -9.05 9.47 -9.54
N PRO A 200 -10.21 9.91 -10.10
CA PRO A 200 -10.39 10.11 -11.54
C PRO A 200 -9.84 11.44 -12.07
N LYS A 201 -9.13 12.22 -11.26
CA LYS A 201 -8.53 13.50 -11.67
C LYS A 201 -7.05 13.35 -11.92
N ALA A 202 -6.52 14.18 -12.83
CA ALA A 202 -5.08 14.30 -13.08
C ALA A 202 -4.30 14.58 -11.79
N LYS A 203 -3.08 14.08 -11.75
CA LYS A 203 -2.18 14.21 -10.61
C LYS A 203 -1.01 15.11 -10.94
N VAL A 204 -0.30 15.53 -9.91
CA VAL A 204 0.94 16.30 -10.03
C VAL A 204 2.12 15.43 -9.61
N ALA A 205 3.31 15.73 -10.13
CA ALA A 205 4.54 15.11 -9.69
C ALA A 205 4.79 15.33 -8.18
N TYR A 206 5.75 14.63 -7.60
CA TYR A 206 6.06 14.74 -6.17
C TYR A 206 6.49 16.16 -5.76
N ASP A 207 7.07 16.92 -6.69
CA ASP A 207 7.49 18.31 -6.51
C ASP A 207 6.36 19.34 -6.75
N GLY A 208 5.14 18.87 -7.04
CA GLY A 208 3.98 19.71 -7.28
C GLY A 208 3.77 20.12 -8.74
N THR A 209 4.67 19.78 -9.66
CA THR A 209 4.52 20.12 -11.08
C THR A 209 3.52 19.19 -11.78
N PRO A 210 2.84 19.63 -12.86
CA PRO A 210 2.01 18.74 -13.67
C PRO A 210 2.87 17.65 -14.31
N HIS A 211 2.40 16.40 -14.22
CA HIS A 211 3.14 15.27 -14.79
C HIS A 211 2.86 15.13 -16.30
N PRO A 212 3.90 15.11 -17.16
CA PRO A 212 3.72 15.03 -18.62
C PRO A 212 3.45 13.61 -19.16
N ALA A 213 3.63 12.58 -18.32
CA ALA A 213 3.52 11.16 -18.73
C ALA A 213 2.10 10.62 -18.60
N PRO A 214 1.83 9.41 -19.13
CA PRO A 214 0.55 8.74 -18.96
C PRO A 214 0.10 8.71 -17.51
N GLU A 215 -1.11 9.17 -17.27
CA GLU A 215 -1.67 9.33 -15.92
C GLU A 215 -2.37 8.08 -15.41
N GLY A 216 -2.42 7.01 -16.21
CA GLY A 216 -3.04 5.72 -15.88
C GLY A 216 -2.31 4.94 -14.79
N PRO A 217 -2.84 3.78 -14.38
CA PRO A 217 -2.25 2.91 -13.37
C PRO A 217 -1.06 2.07 -13.88
N GLU A 218 -0.90 1.90 -15.19
CA GLU A 218 0.08 1.01 -15.82
C GLU A 218 1.53 1.36 -15.46
N PRO A 219 1.94 2.64 -15.38
CA PRO A 219 3.30 3.02 -15.01
C PRO A 219 3.72 2.63 -13.59
N ILE A 220 2.76 2.27 -12.71
CA ILE A 220 3.06 1.80 -11.34
C ILE A 220 3.46 0.31 -11.32
N ALA A 221 3.09 -0.46 -12.33
CA ALA A 221 3.35 -1.89 -12.35
C ALA A 221 4.85 -2.27 -12.40
N PRO A 222 5.73 -1.59 -13.15
CA PRO A 222 7.16 -1.95 -13.19
C PRO A 222 7.86 -1.87 -11.83
N ILE A 223 7.68 -0.80 -11.06
CA ILE A 223 8.27 -0.70 -9.71
C ILE A 223 7.64 -1.74 -8.77
N THR A 224 6.34 -2.03 -8.91
CA THR A 224 5.68 -3.06 -8.12
C THR A 224 6.32 -4.43 -8.37
N VAL A 225 6.52 -4.80 -9.63
CA VAL A 225 7.14 -6.09 -9.99
C VAL A 225 8.61 -6.15 -9.58
N TYR A 226 9.37 -5.05 -9.72
CA TYR A 226 10.73 -4.98 -9.17
C TYR A 226 10.76 -5.29 -7.67
N LEU A 227 9.89 -4.66 -6.88
CA LEU A 227 9.80 -4.92 -5.44
C LEU A 227 9.33 -6.34 -5.09
N CYS A 228 8.63 -7.01 -6.02
CA CYS A 228 8.22 -8.42 -5.92
C CYS A 228 9.31 -9.40 -6.38
N SER A 229 10.35 -8.95 -7.07
CA SER A 229 11.37 -9.81 -7.68
C SER A 229 12.47 -10.26 -6.72
N GLU A 230 13.27 -11.23 -7.15
CA GLU A 230 14.48 -11.64 -6.41
C GLU A 230 15.53 -10.51 -6.36
N ALA A 231 15.57 -9.65 -7.38
CA ALA A 231 16.47 -8.49 -7.47
C ALA A 231 16.12 -7.37 -6.48
N CYS A 232 14.98 -7.43 -5.79
CA CYS A 232 14.60 -6.43 -4.81
C CYS A 232 15.63 -6.35 -3.67
N VAL A 233 16.27 -5.21 -3.50
CA VAL A 233 17.25 -4.97 -2.41
C VAL A 233 16.58 -4.37 -1.17
N PRO A 234 15.72 -3.33 -1.27
CA PRO A 234 15.17 -2.62 -0.11
C PRO A 234 14.20 -3.46 0.71
N THR A 235 14.10 -3.15 2.01
CA THR A 235 13.04 -3.64 2.88
C THR A 235 12.64 -2.58 3.91
N GLY A 236 11.35 -2.47 4.16
CA GLY A 236 10.77 -1.48 5.06
C GLY A 236 10.79 -0.07 4.50
N GLU A 237 10.95 0.14 3.19
CA GLU A 237 11.06 1.44 2.56
C GLU A 237 9.73 1.89 1.92
N TYR A 238 9.62 3.21 1.66
CA TYR A 238 8.45 3.85 1.09
C TYR A 238 8.80 4.48 -0.25
N PHE A 239 8.20 3.97 -1.33
CA PHE A 239 8.44 4.46 -2.69
C PHE A 239 7.27 5.31 -3.16
N TYR A 240 7.54 6.52 -3.63
CA TYR A 240 6.60 7.24 -4.48
C TYR A 240 6.70 6.72 -5.90
N ALA A 241 5.57 6.60 -6.59
CA ALA A 241 5.55 6.24 -8.00
C ALA A 241 4.40 6.98 -8.72
N SER A 242 4.71 7.61 -9.86
CA SER A 242 3.75 8.32 -10.70
C SER A 242 4.30 8.47 -12.11
N GLY A 243 3.58 7.98 -13.11
CA GLY A 243 4.06 8.06 -14.49
C GLY A 243 5.48 7.51 -14.63
N CYS A 244 6.43 8.35 -15.04
CA CYS A 244 7.85 8.00 -15.16
C CYS A 244 8.67 8.22 -13.87
N ASP A 245 8.07 8.75 -12.81
CA ASP A 245 8.78 9.10 -11.58
C ASP A 245 8.76 7.95 -10.59
N VAL A 246 9.93 7.66 -10.02
CA VAL A 246 10.10 6.83 -8.84
C VAL A 246 11.00 7.58 -7.86
N ALA A 247 10.52 7.78 -6.64
CA ALA A 247 11.29 8.43 -5.58
C ALA A 247 11.21 7.64 -4.28
N LEU A 248 12.19 7.83 -3.40
CA LEU A 248 12.23 7.23 -2.07
C LEU A 248 11.84 8.27 -1.02
N TYR A 249 10.82 7.98 -0.21
CA TYR A 249 10.51 8.79 0.96
C TYR A 249 11.48 8.48 2.10
N PRO A 250 12.14 9.52 2.65
CA PRO A 250 13.04 9.31 3.78
C PRO A 250 12.24 8.85 5.02
N ARG A 251 12.73 7.82 5.67
CA ARG A 251 12.28 7.43 7.01
C ARG A 251 13.15 8.15 8.02
N ASN A 252 12.84 9.41 8.32
CA ASN A 252 13.53 10.12 9.39
C ASN A 252 13.22 9.46 10.73
N ARG A 253 14.17 8.74 11.27
CA ARG A 253 14.11 8.15 12.62
C ARG A 253 14.68 9.08 13.68
N LEU A 254 15.35 10.15 13.26
CA LEU A 254 15.93 11.14 14.17
C LEU A 254 14.99 12.35 14.29
N PRO A 255 14.85 12.91 15.48
CA PRO A 255 14.18 14.19 15.65
C PRO A 255 14.84 15.25 14.76
N ILE A 256 14.06 16.13 14.15
CA ILE A 256 14.56 17.24 13.34
C ILE A 256 15.06 18.41 14.17
N GLY A 257 14.82 18.38 15.48
CA GLY A 257 15.30 19.35 16.44
C GLY A 257 15.21 18.80 17.84
N LEU A 258 15.94 19.36 18.76
CA LEU A 258 15.98 18.96 20.16
C LEU A 258 16.01 20.19 21.06
N ILE A 259 15.09 20.26 22.04
CA ILE A 259 15.18 21.15 23.17
C ILE A 259 15.67 20.33 24.36
N ARG A 260 16.78 20.74 24.96
CA ARG A 260 17.31 20.08 26.15
C ARG A 260 17.49 21.08 27.29
N LYS A 261 16.90 20.79 28.44
CA LYS A 261 17.16 21.52 29.65
C LYS A 261 18.47 21.03 30.27
N GLY A 262 19.37 21.93 30.58
CA GLY A 262 20.73 21.62 31.06
C GLY A 262 20.82 21.10 32.49
N ASN A 263 19.70 20.87 33.18
CA ASN A 263 19.59 20.33 34.52
C ASN A 263 18.66 19.10 34.52
N GLU A 264 18.69 18.29 35.58
CA GLU A 264 17.87 17.09 35.70
C GLU A 264 16.40 17.36 36.06
N VAL A 265 16.00 18.64 36.11
CA VAL A 265 14.60 19.02 36.46
C VAL A 265 13.75 18.97 35.19
N PRO A 266 12.59 18.29 35.23
CA PRO A 266 11.66 18.26 34.12
C PRO A 266 11.21 19.66 33.68
N TRP A 267 10.81 19.78 32.37
CA TRP A 267 10.23 21.00 31.85
C TRP A 267 8.90 21.32 32.52
N THR A 268 8.67 22.59 32.84
CA THR A 268 7.33 23.08 33.18
C THR A 268 6.53 23.42 31.91
N VAL A 269 5.21 23.53 32.04
CA VAL A 269 4.36 23.93 30.92
C VAL A 269 4.69 25.35 30.45
N GLU A 270 4.95 26.27 31.38
CA GLU A 270 5.31 27.67 31.10
C GLU A 270 6.61 27.78 30.30
N GLU A 271 7.61 27.00 30.68
CA GLU A 271 8.88 26.95 29.93
C GLU A 271 8.66 26.42 28.49
N LEU A 272 7.84 25.38 28.30
CA LEU A 272 7.57 24.82 26.98
C LEU A 272 6.72 25.74 26.09
N ILE A 273 5.78 26.51 26.67
CA ILE A 273 5.02 27.54 25.93
C ILE A 273 5.95 28.54 25.22
N THR A 274 7.08 28.88 25.85
CA THR A 274 8.08 29.79 25.25
C THR A 274 9.07 29.05 24.35
N MET A 275 9.67 27.99 24.84
CA MET A 275 10.79 27.32 24.19
C MET A 275 10.40 26.56 22.90
N VAL A 276 9.21 25.99 22.85
CA VAL A 276 8.77 25.22 21.66
C VAL A 276 8.59 26.12 20.44
N PRO A 277 7.85 27.25 20.50
CA PRO A 277 7.77 28.18 19.39
C PRO A 277 9.15 28.74 19.00
N GLU A 278 9.93 29.25 19.96
CA GLU A 278 11.23 29.87 19.67
C GLU A 278 12.20 28.88 18.95
N THR A 279 12.18 27.60 19.34
CA THR A 279 13.09 26.60 18.77
C THR A 279 12.62 26.07 17.41
N PHE A 280 11.30 25.91 17.21
CA PHE A 280 10.76 25.22 16.04
C PHE A 280 9.96 26.11 15.09
N ASP A 281 9.93 27.44 15.30
CA ASP A 281 9.18 28.37 14.42
C ASP A 281 9.59 28.25 12.94
N TRP A 282 10.87 28.07 12.65
CA TRP A 282 11.36 27.83 11.30
C TRP A 282 10.72 26.62 10.62
N TYR A 283 10.38 25.58 11.38
CA TYR A 283 9.72 24.38 10.87
C TYR A 283 8.21 24.60 10.73
N PHE A 284 7.58 25.28 11.69
CA PHE A 284 6.15 25.55 11.65
C PHE A 284 5.79 26.55 10.56
N SER A 285 6.61 27.59 10.37
CA SER A 285 6.40 28.63 9.36
C SER A 285 6.63 28.15 7.91
N THR A 286 7.39 27.08 7.71
CA THR A 286 7.60 26.50 6.37
C THR A 286 6.53 25.49 5.97
N ARG A 287 5.63 25.09 6.87
CA ARG A 287 4.49 24.22 6.53
C ARG A 287 3.44 25.01 5.77
N PRO A 288 2.87 24.44 4.71
CA PRO A 288 1.70 25.05 4.09
C PRO A 288 0.60 25.20 5.13
N ASP A 289 0.01 26.38 5.18
CA ASP A 289 -1.12 26.67 6.07
C ASP A 289 -2.28 25.71 5.72
N HIS A 290 -2.60 24.82 6.62
CA HIS A 290 -3.68 23.88 6.47
C HIS A 290 -5.08 24.53 6.66
N SER A 291 -5.14 25.83 7.03
CA SER A 291 -6.40 26.56 7.21
C SER A 291 -7.03 27.01 5.89
N VAL A 292 -6.32 26.89 4.74
CA VAL A 292 -6.77 27.37 3.43
C VAL A 292 -6.60 26.27 2.38
N ARG A 293 -7.42 25.22 2.45
CA ARG A 293 -7.69 24.35 1.27
C ARG A 293 -9.07 23.71 1.36
#